data_84dd9eb46dfa9349dfb4ab722e3bbaaf
#
_entry.id   84dd9eb46dfa9349dfb4ab722e3bbaaf
#
_cell.length_a   1.000
_cell.length_b   1.000
_cell.length_c   1.000
_cell.angle_alpha   90.00
_cell.angle_beta   90.00
_cell.angle_gamma   90.00
#
_symmetry.space_group_name_H-M   'P 1'
#
loop_
_entity.id
_entity.type
_entity.pdbx_description
1 polymer ?
#
loop_
_entity_poly.entity_id
_entity_poly.type
_entity_poly.pdbx_seq_one_letter_code
_entity_poly.pdbx_strand_id
1 'polypeptide(L)'
;LHERLRFGCYMSHVLLWQKLLQMDLPYAVVLEDDAVITDNFSDEFNARLERLPDNWDILFLNGCYKKFGYVFDDGLRQSRGGLCTFAYTISLKGARYLLKRAVVRSEKPIDHVLDYETLTGRLVSFHADPPLAYTSSHMLMSTLAY
;
A
#
# COMPACT_ATOMS: atom_id res chain seq x y z
N LEU A 1 -2.45 -23.64 -10.51
CA LEU A 1 -2.98 -23.20 -9.20
C LEU A 1 -2.44 -21.81 -8.82
N HIS A 2 -1.13 -21.58 -8.87
CA HIS A 2 -0.50 -20.29 -8.51
C HIS A 2 -0.96 -19.11 -9.36
N GLU A 3 -1.23 -19.28 -10.65
CA GLU A 3 -1.72 -18.20 -11.51
C GLU A 3 -3.15 -17.77 -11.14
N ARG A 4 -4.00 -18.72 -10.78
CA ARG A 4 -5.38 -18.41 -10.34
C ARG A 4 -5.39 -17.64 -9.02
N LEU A 5 -4.52 -18.01 -8.08
CA LEU A 5 -4.40 -17.31 -6.80
C LEU A 5 -3.87 -15.89 -6.98
N ARG A 6 -2.85 -15.70 -7.82
CA ARG A 6 -2.33 -14.37 -8.16
C ARG A 6 -3.37 -13.50 -8.84
N PHE A 7 -4.13 -14.06 -9.77
CA PHE A 7 -5.21 -13.34 -10.43
C PHE A 7 -6.33 -12.98 -9.45
N GLY A 8 -6.69 -13.88 -8.53
CA GLY A 8 -7.67 -13.59 -7.46
C GLY A 8 -7.25 -12.43 -6.58
N CYS A 9 -6.00 -12.43 -6.07
CA CYS A 9 -5.44 -11.33 -5.31
C CYS A 9 -5.46 -10.03 -6.12
N TYR A 10 -4.99 -10.05 -7.37
CA TYR A 10 -5.03 -8.90 -8.27
C TYR A 10 -6.44 -8.31 -8.41
N MET A 11 -7.42 -9.17 -8.69
CA MET A 11 -8.81 -8.74 -8.87
C MET A 11 -9.43 -8.19 -7.59
N SER A 12 -9.06 -8.72 -6.42
CA SER A 12 -9.52 -8.18 -5.14
C SER A 12 -9.12 -6.71 -4.96
N HIS A 13 -7.88 -6.37 -5.26
CA HIS A 13 -7.43 -4.98 -5.21
C HIS A 13 -8.14 -4.10 -6.24
N VAL A 14 -8.30 -4.57 -7.47
CA VAL A 14 -9.03 -3.83 -8.53
C VAL A 14 -10.47 -3.54 -8.11
N LEU A 15 -11.17 -4.53 -7.53
CA LEU A 15 -12.54 -4.37 -7.05
C LEU A 15 -12.63 -3.38 -5.87
N LEU A 16 -11.66 -3.38 -4.96
CA LEU A 16 -11.59 -2.40 -3.88
C LEU A 16 -11.40 -0.98 -4.42
N TRP A 17 -10.53 -0.78 -5.41
CA TRP A 17 -10.36 0.53 -6.06
C TRP A 17 -11.62 0.99 -6.79
N GLN A 18 -12.32 0.08 -7.46
CA GLN A 18 -13.62 0.38 -8.08
C GLN A 18 -14.65 0.79 -7.01
N LYS A 19 -14.69 0.07 -5.89
CA LYS A 19 -15.59 0.38 -4.78
C LYS A 19 -15.30 1.75 -4.19
N LEU A 20 -14.03 2.12 -4.02
CA LEU A 20 -13.61 3.44 -3.56
C LEU A 20 -14.17 4.55 -4.47
N LEU A 21 -14.07 4.36 -5.80
CA LEU A 21 -14.60 5.31 -6.77
C LEU A 21 -16.14 5.40 -6.71
N GLN A 22 -16.83 4.26 -6.60
CA GLN A 22 -18.30 4.22 -6.51
C GLN A 22 -18.83 4.95 -5.28
N MET A 23 -18.09 4.85 -4.16
CA MET A 23 -18.45 5.49 -2.89
C MET A 23 -18.02 6.96 -2.82
N ASP A 24 -17.23 7.43 -3.78
CA ASP A 24 -16.64 8.78 -3.84
C ASP A 24 -15.92 9.19 -2.54
N LEU A 25 -15.24 8.23 -1.90
CA LEU A 25 -14.48 8.48 -0.68
C LEU A 25 -13.10 9.05 -1.03
N PRO A 26 -12.53 9.92 -0.21
CA PRO A 26 -11.23 10.55 -0.49
C PRO A 26 -10.07 9.55 -0.51
N TYR A 27 -10.16 8.49 0.28
CA TYR A 27 -9.17 7.41 0.35
C TYR A 27 -9.79 6.13 0.94
N ALA A 28 -9.06 5.03 0.84
CA ALA A 28 -9.35 3.78 1.54
C ALA A 28 -8.07 3.18 2.13
N VAL A 29 -8.19 2.60 3.32
CA VAL A 29 -7.18 1.70 3.89
C VAL A 29 -7.49 0.29 3.39
N VAL A 30 -6.50 -0.35 2.79
CA VAL A 30 -6.58 -1.72 2.28
C VAL A 30 -5.69 -2.61 3.14
N LEU A 31 -6.27 -3.65 3.70
CA LEU A 31 -5.59 -4.64 4.51
C LEU A 31 -5.90 -6.04 3.95
N GLU A 32 -4.87 -6.86 3.78
CA GLU A 32 -5.04 -8.28 3.48
C GLU A 32 -5.38 -9.04 4.78
N ASP A 33 -5.83 -10.26 4.67
CA ASP A 33 -6.35 -11.05 5.78
C ASP A 33 -5.30 -11.46 6.82
N ASP A 34 -4.01 -11.40 6.47
CA ASP A 34 -2.87 -11.63 7.36
C ASP A 34 -2.26 -10.33 7.94
N ALA A 35 -2.81 -9.17 7.60
CA ALA A 35 -2.34 -7.89 8.11
C ALA A 35 -2.72 -7.68 9.58
N VAL A 36 -1.76 -7.27 10.39
CA VAL A 36 -1.94 -6.89 11.80
C VAL A 36 -1.51 -5.44 11.96
N ILE A 37 -2.41 -4.59 12.41
CA ILE A 37 -2.13 -3.17 12.67
C ILE A 37 -1.49 -2.97 14.04
N THR A 38 -0.74 -1.88 14.22
CA THR A 38 -0.13 -1.50 15.50
C THR A 38 -1.19 -1.03 16.50
N ASP A 39 -0.89 -1.12 17.80
CA ASP A 39 -1.83 -0.72 18.86
C ASP A 39 -2.26 0.76 18.76
N ASN A 40 -1.35 1.64 18.36
CA ASN A 40 -1.60 3.08 18.20
C ASN A 40 -1.98 3.46 16.76
N PHE A 41 -2.49 2.52 15.97
CA PHE A 41 -2.71 2.69 14.53
C PHE A 41 -3.50 3.96 14.21
N SER A 42 -4.62 4.19 14.88
CA SER A 42 -5.53 5.30 14.56
C SER A 42 -4.85 6.66 14.68
N ASP A 43 -4.18 6.92 15.80
CA ASP A 43 -3.53 8.20 16.07
C ASP A 43 -2.33 8.40 15.14
N GLU A 44 -1.50 7.39 15.01
CA GLU A 44 -0.32 7.40 14.17
C GLU A 44 -0.66 7.52 12.67
N PHE A 45 -1.72 6.84 12.24
CA PHE A 45 -2.21 6.93 10.87
C PHE A 45 -2.72 8.34 10.55
N ASN A 46 -3.58 8.90 11.39
CA ASN A 46 -4.12 10.24 11.20
C ASN A 46 -3.00 11.30 11.17
N ALA A 47 -2.04 11.21 12.09
CA ALA A 47 -0.91 12.10 12.11
C ALA A 47 -0.08 12.07 10.81
N ARG A 48 0.09 10.90 10.20
CA ARG A 48 0.78 10.77 8.90
C ARG A 48 -0.06 11.26 7.75
N LEU A 49 -1.37 10.96 7.76
CA LEU A 49 -2.29 11.38 6.72
C LEU A 49 -2.34 12.91 6.59
N GLU A 50 -2.34 13.63 7.72
CA GLU A 50 -2.32 15.10 7.76
C GLU A 50 -1.02 15.72 7.20
N ARG A 51 0.09 14.97 7.21
CA ARG A 51 1.40 15.41 6.70
C ARG A 51 1.66 15.05 5.25
N LEU A 52 0.81 14.20 4.65
CA LEU A 52 0.94 13.86 3.23
C LEU A 52 0.67 15.11 2.36
N PRO A 53 1.40 15.29 1.27
CA PRO A 53 1.12 16.38 0.33
C PRO A 53 -0.22 16.12 -0.38
N ASP A 54 -0.93 17.17 -0.78
CA ASP A 54 -2.27 17.08 -1.41
C ASP A 54 -2.31 16.16 -2.64
N ASN A 55 -1.18 15.98 -3.31
CA ASN A 55 -1.09 15.17 -4.51
C ASN A 55 -0.65 13.72 -4.30
N TRP A 56 -0.66 13.22 -3.05
CA TRP A 56 -0.30 11.84 -2.79
C TRP A 56 -1.26 10.83 -3.46
N ASP A 57 -0.74 9.67 -3.81
CA ASP A 57 -1.50 8.58 -4.40
C ASP A 57 -1.60 7.37 -3.47
N ILE A 58 -0.48 6.97 -2.84
CA ILE A 58 -0.43 5.76 -2.02
C ILE A 58 0.51 5.97 -0.81
N LEU A 59 0.06 5.50 0.34
CA LEU A 59 0.85 5.38 1.56
C LEU A 59 0.94 3.89 1.92
N PHE A 60 2.11 3.30 1.76
CA PHE A 60 2.38 1.95 2.24
C PHE A 60 2.52 1.97 3.76
N LEU A 61 1.65 1.25 4.46
CA LEU A 61 1.68 1.13 5.93
C LEU A 61 2.81 0.20 6.38
N ASN A 62 3.19 -0.73 5.53
CA ASN A 62 4.41 -1.52 5.53
C ASN A 62 4.58 -2.20 4.16
N GLY A 63 5.66 -2.92 3.98
CA GLY A 63 5.94 -3.66 2.75
C GLY A 63 7.21 -4.49 2.87
N CYS A 64 7.39 -5.41 1.92
CA CYS A 64 8.59 -6.21 1.77
C CYS A 64 9.55 -5.49 0.83
N TYR A 65 10.86 -5.71 1.02
CA TYR A 65 11.89 -5.15 0.11
C TYR A 65 11.70 -3.66 -0.18
N LYS A 66 11.37 -2.88 0.86
CA LYS A 66 11.12 -1.44 0.76
C LYS A 66 12.33 -0.72 0.19
N LYS A 67 12.09 0.13 -0.82
CA LYS A 67 13.08 1.05 -1.37
C LYS A 67 12.73 2.46 -0.91
N PHE A 68 13.47 2.95 0.06
CA PHE A 68 13.25 4.28 0.60
C PHE A 68 13.95 5.36 -0.23
N GLY A 69 13.26 6.46 -0.44
CA GLY A 69 13.84 7.73 -0.84
C GLY A 69 14.26 8.57 0.37
N TYR A 70 14.13 9.88 0.25
CA TYR A 70 14.42 10.80 1.36
C TYR A 70 13.34 10.74 2.45
N VAL A 71 13.71 11.18 3.66
CA VAL A 71 12.75 11.49 4.71
C VAL A 71 11.93 12.68 4.25
N PHE A 72 10.62 12.50 4.13
CA PHE A 72 9.72 13.56 3.67
C PHE A 72 9.25 14.42 4.85
N ASP A 73 8.79 13.75 5.92
CA ASP A 73 8.33 14.37 7.16
C ASP A 73 8.46 13.35 8.30
N ASP A 74 8.15 13.74 9.52
CA ASP A 74 8.12 12.84 10.67
C ASP A 74 7.14 11.69 10.43
N GLY A 75 7.64 10.47 10.49
CA GLY A 75 6.89 9.26 10.22
C GLY A 75 6.62 8.96 8.74
N LEU A 76 7.18 9.73 7.79
CA LEU A 76 6.97 9.57 6.36
C LEU A 76 8.29 9.56 5.57
N ARG A 77 8.45 8.56 4.73
CA ARG A 77 9.53 8.50 3.72
C ARG A 77 8.96 8.43 2.32
N GLN A 78 9.57 9.15 1.39
CA GLN A 78 9.25 8.95 -0.01
C GLN A 78 9.49 7.49 -0.38
N SER A 79 8.53 6.86 -1.06
CA SER A 79 8.72 5.52 -1.62
C SER A 79 9.41 5.60 -2.97
N ARG A 80 10.36 4.67 -3.18
CA ARG A 80 10.94 4.34 -4.48
C ARG A 80 10.60 2.93 -4.91
N GLY A 81 9.48 2.40 -4.40
CA GLY A 81 8.99 1.08 -4.65
C GLY A 81 9.17 0.13 -3.47
N GLY A 82 8.86 -1.10 -3.71
CA GLY A 82 8.86 -2.22 -2.76
C GLY A 82 7.82 -3.23 -3.18
N LEU A 83 7.84 -4.39 -2.56
CA LEU A 83 6.89 -5.46 -2.81
C LEU A 83 5.95 -5.63 -1.61
N CYS A 84 4.98 -6.52 -1.74
CA CYS A 84 3.91 -6.80 -0.81
C CYS A 84 2.89 -5.66 -0.69
N THR A 85 1.63 -6.04 -0.73
CA THR A 85 0.47 -5.14 -0.72
C THR A 85 -0.45 -5.39 0.47
N PHE A 86 0.05 -6.11 1.49
CA PHE A 86 -0.79 -6.53 2.61
C PHE A 86 -1.39 -5.38 3.44
N ALA A 87 -0.79 -4.19 3.39
CA ALA A 87 -1.30 -3.02 4.11
C ALA A 87 -0.88 -1.71 3.42
N TYR A 88 -1.82 -0.98 2.88
CA TYR A 88 -1.60 0.34 2.30
C TYR A 88 -2.85 1.21 2.32
N THR A 89 -2.67 2.50 2.16
CA THR A 89 -3.75 3.46 1.94
C THR A 89 -3.64 4.01 0.53
N ILE A 90 -4.75 4.14 -0.15
CA ILE A 90 -4.82 4.66 -1.52
C ILE A 90 -5.79 5.83 -1.59
N SER A 91 -5.36 6.93 -2.21
CA SER A 91 -6.23 8.07 -2.49
C SER A 91 -7.19 7.77 -3.65
N LEU A 92 -8.29 8.51 -3.71
CA LEU A 92 -9.23 8.43 -4.84
C LEU A 92 -8.53 8.70 -6.18
N LYS A 93 -7.59 9.64 -6.20
CA LYS A 93 -6.78 9.96 -7.39
C LYS A 93 -5.90 8.78 -7.80
N GLY A 94 -5.19 8.17 -6.84
CA GLY A 94 -4.36 6.99 -7.05
C GLY A 94 -5.17 5.78 -7.56
N ALA A 95 -6.34 5.54 -6.97
CA ALA A 95 -7.24 4.48 -7.40
C ALA A 95 -7.73 4.68 -8.85
N ARG A 96 -8.12 5.90 -9.22
CA ARG A 96 -8.48 6.22 -10.61
C ARG A 96 -7.35 5.97 -11.60
N TYR A 97 -6.14 6.34 -11.22
CA TYR A 97 -4.97 6.09 -12.04
C TYR A 97 -4.70 4.59 -12.22
N LEU A 98 -4.66 3.84 -11.12
CA LEU A 98 -4.36 2.42 -11.15
C LEU A 98 -5.42 1.60 -11.88
N LEU A 99 -6.69 1.94 -11.80
CA LEU A 99 -7.75 1.26 -12.56
C LEU A 99 -7.53 1.36 -14.07
N LYS A 100 -7.05 2.49 -14.58
CA LYS A 100 -6.69 2.64 -15.99
C LYS A 100 -5.49 1.77 -16.38
N ARG A 101 -4.58 1.50 -15.44
CA ARG A 101 -3.40 0.66 -15.64
C ARG A 101 -3.67 -0.83 -15.45
N ALA A 102 -4.61 -1.19 -14.57
CA ALA A 102 -4.94 -2.57 -14.24
C ALA A 102 -5.31 -3.40 -15.46
N VAL A 103 -6.08 -2.83 -16.39
CA VAL A 103 -6.48 -3.51 -17.64
C VAL A 103 -5.26 -3.86 -18.52
N VAL A 104 -4.21 -3.04 -18.48
CA VAL A 104 -3.02 -3.19 -19.33
C VAL A 104 -1.98 -4.14 -18.72
N ARG A 105 -2.03 -4.37 -17.39
CA ARG A 105 -0.97 -5.07 -16.65
C ARG A 105 -1.46 -6.25 -15.81
N SER A 106 -2.63 -6.79 -16.13
CA SER A 106 -3.23 -7.92 -15.38
C SER A 106 -2.39 -9.21 -15.37
N GLU A 107 -1.36 -9.31 -16.20
CA GLU A 107 -0.42 -10.45 -16.24
C GLU A 107 0.62 -10.41 -15.11
N LYS A 108 0.80 -9.26 -14.45
CA LYS A 108 1.78 -9.09 -13.37
C LYS A 108 1.10 -9.19 -12.00
N PRO A 109 1.80 -9.68 -10.96
CA PRO A 109 1.32 -9.54 -9.59
C PRO A 109 1.06 -8.08 -9.25
N ILE A 110 0.07 -7.82 -8.40
CA ILE A 110 -0.37 -6.45 -8.08
C ILE A 110 0.75 -5.62 -7.42
N ASP A 111 1.54 -6.21 -6.57
CA ASP A 111 2.69 -5.58 -5.92
C ASP A 111 3.77 -5.15 -6.93
N HIS A 112 4.01 -5.94 -7.96
CA HIS A 112 4.91 -5.56 -9.07
C HIS A 112 4.36 -4.39 -9.90
N VAL A 113 3.03 -4.29 -10.03
CA VAL A 113 2.41 -3.14 -10.71
C VAL A 113 2.62 -1.88 -9.88
N LEU A 114 2.36 -1.93 -8.57
CA LEU A 114 2.56 -0.80 -7.68
C LEU A 114 4.05 -0.40 -7.59
N ASP A 115 4.97 -1.38 -7.49
CA ASP A 115 6.42 -1.13 -7.50
C ASP A 115 6.84 -0.39 -8.79
N TYR A 116 6.41 -0.87 -9.94
CA TYR A 116 6.75 -0.26 -11.22
C TYR A 116 6.21 1.16 -11.37
N GLU A 117 4.94 1.41 -11.05
CA GLU A 117 4.32 2.72 -11.16
C GLU A 117 4.93 3.72 -10.16
N THR A 118 5.32 3.25 -8.97
CA THR A 118 6.07 4.04 -7.99
C THR A 118 7.49 4.33 -8.45
N LEU A 119 8.24 3.31 -8.89
CA LEU A 119 9.62 3.44 -9.35
C LEU A 119 9.75 4.41 -10.53
N THR A 120 8.77 4.41 -11.42
CA THR A 120 8.74 5.29 -12.59
C THR A 120 8.20 6.70 -12.30
N GLY A 121 7.87 7.00 -11.03
CA GLY A 121 7.37 8.31 -10.60
C GLY A 121 5.95 8.65 -11.08
N ARG A 122 5.18 7.64 -11.51
CA ARG A 122 3.80 7.82 -11.95
C ARG A 122 2.80 7.80 -10.79
N LEU A 123 3.20 7.23 -9.66
CA LEU A 123 2.51 7.31 -8.38
C LEU A 123 3.35 8.14 -7.40
N VAL A 124 2.71 9.10 -6.76
CA VAL A 124 3.28 9.84 -5.63
C VAL A 124 3.10 9.00 -4.38
N SER A 125 4.14 8.28 -3.99
CA SER A 125 4.07 7.22 -3.01
C SER A 125 4.96 7.47 -1.81
N PHE A 126 4.48 7.06 -0.64
CA PHE A 126 5.18 7.17 0.64
C PHE A 126 5.16 5.85 1.39
N HIS A 127 6.09 5.67 2.31
CA HIS A 127 6.10 4.65 3.35
C HIS A 127 5.91 5.28 4.71
N ALA A 128 5.09 4.65 5.55
CA ALA A 128 5.11 4.90 6.99
C ALA A 128 6.45 4.38 7.57
N ASP A 129 7.14 5.20 8.34
CA ASP A 129 8.39 4.85 9.01
C ASP A 129 8.46 5.53 10.39
N PRO A 130 8.22 4.80 11.50
CA PRO A 130 8.06 3.34 11.58
C PRO A 130 6.78 2.80 10.92
N PRO A 131 6.76 1.50 10.56
CA PRO A 131 5.59 0.85 9.97
C PRO A 131 4.37 0.86 10.89
N LEU A 132 3.17 0.89 10.28
CA LEU A 132 1.89 0.87 10.98
C LEU A 132 1.16 -0.49 10.90
N ALA A 133 1.71 -1.43 10.14
CA ALA A 133 1.17 -2.77 10.01
C ALA A 133 2.27 -3.81 9.85
N TYR A 134 1.96 -5.07 10.17
CA TYR A 134 2.84 -6.21 10.04
C TYR A 134 2.05 -7.41 9.50
N THR A 135 2.72 -8.41 8.96
CA THR A 135 2.07 -9.69 8.69
C THR A 135 2.10 -10.57 9.94
N SER A 136 1.10 -11.42 10.12
CA SER A 136 1.04 -12.35 11.26
C SER A 136 2.26 -13.28 11.32
N SER A 137 2.82 -13.66 10.18
CA SER A 137 4.06 -14.45 10.10
C SER A 137 5.30 -13.70 10.62
N HIS A 138 5.39 -12.39 10.42
CA HIS A 138 6.47 -11.56 10.95
C HIS A 138 6.38 -11.37 12.47
N MET A 139 5.17 -11.31 13.03
CA MET A 139 4.99 -11.25 14.49
C MET A 139 5.45 -12.53 15.19
N LEU A 140 5.18 -13.70 14.60
CA LEU A 140 5.64 -14.99 15.15
C LEU A 140 7.16 -15.11 15.18
N MET A 141 7.86 -14.58 14.18
CA MET A 141 9.33 -14.60 14.12
C MET A 141 9.97 -13.64 15.13
N SER A 142 9.35 -12.49 15.41
CA SER A 142 9.87 -11.54 16.41
C SER A 142 9.63 -12.01 17.86
N THR A 143 8.61 -12.82 18.13
CA THR A 143 8.33 -13.41 19.46
C THR A 143 9.18 -14.65 19.78
N LEU A 144 9.74 -15.30 18.76
CA LEU A 144 10.63 -16.46 18.93
C LEU A 144 12.11 -16.09 19.04
N ALA A 145 12.46 -14.80 18.91
CA ALA A 145 13.84 -14.30 18.96
C ALA A 145 14.27 -13.76 20.33
N TYR A 146 13.58 -14.15 21.42
CA TYR A 146 13.97 -13.86 22.83
C TYR A 146 14.23 -15.13 23.61
#